data_80f27209f2d407f61302fe4ae8d9490c
#
_entry.id   80f27209f2d407f61302fe4ae8d9490c
#
_cell.length_a   1.000
_cell.length_b   1.000
_cell.length_c   1.000
_cell.angle_alpha   90.00
_cell.angle_beta   90.00
_cell.angle_gamma   90.00
#
_symmetry.space_group_name_H-M   'P 1'
#
loop_
_entity.id
_entity.type
_entity.pdbx_description
1 polymer ?
#
loop_
_entity_poly.entity_id
_entity_poly.type
_entity_poly.pdbx_seq_one_letter_code
_entity_poly.pdbx_strand_id
1 'polypeptide(L)'
;MRKLLEPLKVGNMELRNRVILSAMAKYFCTNGFIGQEYIEYYRTIAHGGTALITPGIMCVEPKWYGQHEQPFLNDDKYIPGLKAAIDAVHNEGAKFSCQLWMPGHLPYTQADYIETNGPKLVAVNYMSREMIQEMQQKYVDAAIRCAKAGTDAIEWHMAHNYLPEQFYSPYFNHRTDEYGAQNVDNAMRFSLEIIDRIRKACPDVEVVAKMNGTDCHDGEASMAWLGSAASLLEQHGVSLITVNGGGVMSRLTGMSADGNWEEGWKVPYAEVVKNSVSIPIAACGSLRHPDYIDSIIRDGKCDAVALGRQLFAEPEFCSKIAQGREDELKYCVSCMHCLTKTPFGPQQPGCTMNPRGRREYCMPAQLNINGDHLPVAVIGAGPAGLEA
;
A
#
# COMPACT_ATOMS: atom_id res chain seq x y z
N MET A 1 -20.51 8.82 17.94
CA MET A 1 -19.40 7.95 17.46
C MET A 1 -18.91 8.55 16.16
N ARG A 2 -17.60 8.64 15.93
CA ARG A 2 -17.02 9.15 14.68
C ARG A 2 -17.38 8.24 13.52
N LYS A 3 -17.66 8.81 12.35
CA LYS A 3 -18.00 8.07 11.13
C LYS A 3 -16.88 7.12 10.71
N LEU A 4 -15.63 7.51 10.92
CA LEU A 4 -14.45 6.68 10.61
C LEU A 4 -14.39 5.36 11.41
N LEU A 5 -15.08 5.26 12.56
CA LEU A 5 -15.15 4.05 13.38
C LEU A 5 -16.35 3.14 13.05
N GLU A 6 -17.25 3.57 12.17
CA GLU A 6 -18.36 2.73 11.75
C GLU A 6 -17.89 1.60 10.82
N PRO A 7 -18.50 0.41 10.89
CA PRO A 7 -18.21 -0.68 9.97
C PRO A 7 -18.38 -0.28 8.49
N LEU A 8 -17.66 -0.98 7.61
CA LEU A 8 -17.76 -0.80 6.17
C LEU A 8 -17.81 -2.17 5.48
N LYS A 9 -18.79 -2.37 4.60
CA LYS A 9 -18.88 -3.55 3.76
C LYS A 9 -18.09 -3.35 2.47
N VAL A 10 -17.21 -4.30 2.14
CA VAL A 10 -16.39 -4.34 0.92
C VAL A 10 -16.60 -5.70 0.26
N GLY A 11 -17.43 -5.76 -0.78
CA GLY A 11 -17.88 -7.04 -1.34
C GLY A 11 -18.53 -7.93 -0.28
N ASN A 12 -17.98 -9.11 -0.05
CA ASN A 12 -18.41 -10.04 1.02
C ASN A 12 -17.64 -9.82 2.34
N MET A 13 -16.61 -8.99 2.32
CA MET A 13 -15.78 -8.68 3.50
C MET A 13 -16.42 -7.56 4.32
N GLU A 14 -16.49 -7.73 5.64
CA GLU A 14 -16.89 -6.69 6.59
C GLU A 14 -15.67 -6.15 7.34
N LEU A 15 -15.44 -4.86 7.23
CA LEU A 15 -14.39 -4.13 7.94
C LEU A 15 -14.98 -3.53 9.22
N ARG A 16 -14.31 -3.73 10.36
CA ARG A 16 -14.75 -3.23 11.68
C ARG A 16 -14.81 -1.69 11.79
N ASN A 17 -14.12 -0.98 10.90
CA ASN A 17 -14.14 0.48 10.75
C ASN A 17 -13.65 0.87 9.35
N ARG A 18 -13.51 2.18 9.10
CA ARG A 18 -13.18 2.76 7.79
C ARG A 18 -11.69 3.12 7.63
N VAL A 19 -10.82 2.56 8.47
CA VAL A 19 -9.38 2.82 8.43
C VAL A 19 -8.63 1.60 7.88
N ILE A 20 -7.89 1.83 6.81
CA ILE A 20 -7.08 0.85 6.09
C ILE A 20 -5.60 1.21 6.26
N LEU A 21 -4.74 0.24 6.54
CA LEU A 21 -3.30 0.45 6.38
C LEU A 21 -2.97 0.49 4.89
N SER A 22 -2.54 1.64 4.40
CA SER A 22 -2.02 1.76 3.03
C SER A 22 -0.69 1.04 2.88
N ALA A 23 -0.55 0.26 1.83
CA ALA A 23 0.68 -0.45 1.52
C ALA A 23 1.89 0.50 1.46
N MET A 24 2.94 0.16 2.20
CA MET A 24 4.24 0.84 2.21
C MET A 24 5.35 -0.21 2.20
N ALA A 25 6.27 -0.13 1.25
CA ALA A 25 7.44 -1.00 1.21
C ALA A 25 8.31 -0.78 2.46
N LYS A 26 8.50 -1.82 3.27
CA LYS A 26 9.23 -1.74 4.55
C LYS A 26 10.54 -2.52 4.59
N TYR A 27 10.82 -3.33 3.59
CA TYR A 27 12.09 -4.06 3.47
C TYR A 27 12.41 -4.93 4.69
N PHE A 28 11.42 -5.72 5.15
CA PHE A 28 11.52 -6.58 6.34
C PHE A 28 11.91 -8.03 6.02
N CYS A 29 11.91 -8.42 4.75
CA CYS A 29 12.13 -9.80 4.36
C CYS A 29 13.61 -10.09 4.09
N THR A 30 13.99 -11.36 4.20
CA THR A 30 15.31 -11.86 3.78
C THR A 30 15.10 -12.85 2.65
N ASN A 31 15.59 -12.54 1.45
CA ASN A 31 15.43 -13.36 0.26
C ASN A 31 13.96 -13.77 -0.02
N GLY A 32 13.05 -12.83 0.17
CA GLY A 32 11.61 -13.03 -0.04
C GLY A 32 10.86 -13.71 1.11
N PHE A 33 11.56 -14.22 2.12
CA PHE A 33 10.94 -14.89 3.27
C PHE A 33 10.48 -13.87 4.31
N ILE A 34 9.25 -14.04 4.76
CA ILE A 34 8.64 -13.27 5.86
C ILE A 34 9.19 -13.81 7.19
N GLY A 35 9.73 -12.92 8.02
CA GLY A 35 10.22 -13.19 9.37
C GLY A 35 9.40 -12.50 10.46
N GLN A 36 9.86 -12.67 11.70
CA GLN A 36 9.17 -12.15 12.90
C GLN A 36 9.01 -10.63 12.89
N GLU A 37 10.01 -9.88 12.37
CA GLU A 37 9.93 -8.42 12.24
C GLU A 37 8.72 -7.97 11.41
N TYR A 38 8.48 -8.64 10.27
CA TYR A 38 7.33 -8.37 9.41
C TYR A 38 6.01 -8.68 10.13
N ILE A 39 5.93 -9.85 10.76
CA ILE A 39 4.73 -10.33 11.44
C ILE A 39 4.33 -9.37 12.58
N GLU A 40 5.26 -9.02 13.46
CA GLU A 40 4.99 -8.17 14.63
C GLU A 40 4.64 -6.74 14.25
N TYR A 41 5.24 -6.20 13.19
CA TYR A 41 4.90 -4.87 12.69
C TYR A 41 3.42 -4.80 12.28
N TYR A 42 2.96 -5.73 11.44
CA TYR A 42 1.57 -5.70 10.95
C TYR A 42 0.57 -6.14 12.04
N ARG A 43 0.96 -7.08 12.89
CA ARG A 43 0.15 -7.45 14.06
C ARG A 43 -0.06 -6.26 15.00
N THR A 44 0.97 -5.47 15.28
CA THR A 44 0.87 -4.29 16.17
C THR A 44 -0.12 -3.25 15.62
N ILE A 45 -0.13 -3.00 14.32
CA ILE A 45 -1.08 -2.06 13.69
C ILE A 45 -2.51 -2.64 13.72
N ALA A 46 -2.67 -3.94 13.52
CA ALA A 46 -3.97 -4.63 13.63
C ALA A 46 -4.49 -4.56 15.07
N HIS A 47 -3.64 -4.81 16.08
CA HIS A 47 -3.94 -4.66 17.51
C HIS A 47 -4.44 -3.26 17.85
N GLY A 48 -3.85 -2.23 17.25
CA GLY A 48 -4.26 -0.83 17.39
C GLY A 48 -5.60 -0.48 16.76
N GLY A 49 -6.34 -1.44 16.23
CA GLY A 49 -7.72 -1.29 15.80
C GLY A 49 -7.92 -1.04 14.30
N THR A 50 -6.88 -0.97 13.48
CA THR A 50 -7.00 -0.83 12.01
C THR A 50 -7.77 -1.99 11.41
N ALA A 51 -8.73 -1.71 10.50
CA ALA A 51 -9.67 -2.71 10.00
C ALA A 51 -9.10 -3.61 8.89
N LEU A 52 -8.34 -3.05 7.96
CA LEU A 52 -7.72 -3.79 6.86
C LEU A 52 -6.23 -3.49 6.85
N ILE A 53 -5.43 -4.53 6.91
CA ILE A 53 -3.97 -4.43 6.81
C ILE A 53 -3.55 -4.79 5.39
N THR A 54 -3.00 -3.81 4.67
CA THR A 54 -2.41 -4.04 3.35
C THR A 54 -0.90 -3.84 3.44
N PRO A 55 -0.12 -4.90 3.61
CA PRO A 55 1.33 -4.80 3.57
C PRO A 55 1.84 -4.29 2.22
N GLY A 56 2.84 -3.45 2.25
CA GLY A 56 3.52 -3.03 1.02
C GLY A 56 4.50 -4.07 0.56
N ILE A 57 4.72 -4.04 -0.56
CA ILE A 57 4.52 -4.65 -1.88
C ILE A 57 4.97 -6.10 -1.84
N MET A 58 4.23 -7.01 -2.48
CA MET A 58 4.60 -8.42 -2.61
C MET A 58 5.01 -8.70 -4.06
N CYS A 59 6.25 -9.16 -4.25
CA CYS A 59 6.86 -9.30 -5.57
C CYS A 59 6.37 -10.58 -6.27
N VAL A 60 5.76 -10.40 -7.44
CA VAL A 60 5.21 -11.49 -8.24
C VAL A 60 6.32 -12.27 -8.99
N GLU A 61 7.35 -11.55 -9.51
CA GLU A 61 8.47 -12.15 -10.22
C GLU A 61 9.80 -11.47 -9.82
N PRO A 62 10.57 -12.11 -8.90
CA PRO A 62 11.81 -11.53 -8.38
C PRO A 62 12.89 -11.28 -9.42
N LYS A 63 12.88 -11.98 -10.55
CA LYS A 63 13.84 -11.78 -11.63
C LYS A 63 13.77 -10.37 -12.24
N TRP A 64 12.62 -9.71 -12.12
CA TRP A 64 12.42 -8.33 -12.57
C TRP A 64 12.82 -7.30 -11.51
N TYR A 65 13.21 -7.76 -10.31
CA TYR A 65 13.46 -6.89 -9.19
C TYR A 65 14.68 -7.36 -8.40
N GLY A 66 15.75 -6.60 -8.47
CA GLY A 66 17.03 -6.96 -7.84
C GLY A 66 17.06 -6.82 -6.31
N GLN A 67 15.95 -6.52 -5.62
CA GLN A 67 15.90 -6.38 -4.16
C GLN A 67 15.21 -7.60 -3.54
N HIS A 68 15.80 -8.11 -2.46
CA HIS A 68 15.40 -9.35 -1.81
C HIS A 68 14.68 -9.16 -0.47
N GLU A 69 14.40 -7.91 -0.09
CA GLU A 69 13.83 -7.59 1.22
C GLU A 69 12.29 -7.43 1.21
N GLN A 70 11.63 -7.73 0.07
CA GLN A 70 10.17 -7.79 -0.05
C GLN A 70 9.71 -9.25 -0.04
N PRO A 71 8.45 -9.54 0.37
CA PRO A 71 7.88 -10.88 0.22
C PRO A 71 7.84 -11.29 -1.24
N PHE A 72 8.20 -12.55 -1.54
CA PHE A 72 8.08 -13.14 -2.86
C PHE A 72 6.85 -14.02 -2.96
N LEU A 73 6.23 -14.06 -4.15
CA LEU A 73 5.02 -14.85 -4.42
C LEU A 73 5.19 -15.79 -5.62
N ASN A 74 6.40 -15.98 -6.11
CA ASN A 74 6.69 -16.80 -7.30
C ASN A 74 6.83 -18.31 -7.01
N ASP A 75 6.79 -18.73 -5.75
CA ASP A 75 6.99 -20.13 -5.34
C ASP A 75 6.17 -20.45 -4.09
N ASP A 76 5.63 -21.66 -4.00
CA ASP A 76 4.80 -22.12 -2.86
C ASP A 76 5.57 -22.16 -1.52
N LYS A 77 6.91 -22.20 -1.55
CA LYS A 77 7.78 -22.17 -0.34
C LYS A 77 7.61 -20.88 0.49
N TYR A 78 7.07 -19.81 -0.10
CA TYR A 78 6.82 -18.54 0.61
C TYR A 78 5.46 -18.51 1.33
N ILE A 79 4.55 -19.44 1.02
CA ILE A 79 3.19 -19.50 1.61
C ILE A 79 3.23 -19.60 3.15
N PRO A 80 4.07 -20.44 3.80
CA PRO A 80 4.03 -20.58 5.26
C PRO A 80 4.31 -19.27 6.01
N GLY A 81 5.27 -18.47 5.56
CA GLY A 81 5.57 -17.19 6.17
C GLY A 81 4.45 -16.16 5.97
N LEU A 82 3.84 -16.14 4.79
CA LEU A 82 2.70 -15.29 4.49
C LEU A 82 1.49 -15.68 5.35
N LYS A 83 1.21 -16.99 5.47
CA LYS A 83 0.14 -17.49 6.33
C LYS A 83 0.33 -17.06 7.78
N ALA A 84 1.54 -17.18 8.31
CA ALA A 84 1.83 -16.77 9.70
C ALA A 84 1.55 -15.27 9.91
N ALA A 85 1.86 -14.41 8.94
CA ALA A 85 1.55 -12.99 9.02
C ALA A 85 0.03 -12.72 8.94
N ILE A 86 -0.69 -13.42 8.08
CA ILE A 86 -2.15 -13.33 7.97
C ILE A 86 -2.82 -13.78 9.27
N ASP A 87 -2.44 -14.95 9.79
CA ASP A 87 -2.99 -15.49 11.04
C ASP A 87 -2.76 -14.53 12.22
N ALA A 88 -1.57 -13.90 12.31
CA ALA A 88 -1.26 -12.92 13.35
C ALA A 88 -2.16 -11.69 13.28
N VAL A 89 -2.46 -11.19 12.07
CA VAL A 89 -3.37 -10.06 11.86
C VAL A 89 -4.82 -10.43 12.14
N HIS A 90 -5.26 -11.62 11.69
CA HIS A 90 -6.61 -12.14 11.97
C HIS A 90 -6.88 -12.33 13.46
N ASN A 91 -5.89 -12.80 14.23
CA ASN A 91 -5.99 -12.94 15.68
C ASN A 91 -6.22 -11.60 16.41
N GLU A 92 -5.86 -10.48 15.80
CA GLU A 92 -6.16 -9.14 16.30
C GLU A 92 -7.50 -8.57 15.72
N GLY A 93 -8.28 -9.38 15.00
CA GLY A 93 -9.59 -9.02 14.46
C GLY A 93 -9.56 -8.08 13.25
N ALA A 94 -8.44 -7.94 12.57
CA ALA A 94 -8.32 -7.19 11.32
C ALA A 94 -8.36 -8.12 10.11
N LYS A 95 -8.70 -7.57 8.94
CA LYS A 95 -8.63 -8.23 7.64
C LYS A 95 -7.24 -8.00 7.01
N PHE A 96 -6.84 -8.90 6.10
CA PHE A 96 -5.54 -8.85 5.43
C PHE A 96 -5.69 -8.81 3.91
N SER A 97 -4.97 -7.89 3.24
CA SER A 97 -4.95 -7.77 1.79
C SER A 97 -3.52 -7.90 1.25
N CYS A 98 -3.31 -8.79 0.29
CA CYS A 98 -2.01 -8.94 -0.39
C CYS A 98 -1.89 -8.00 -1.57
N GLN A 99 -0.98 -7.02 -1.52
CA GLN A 99 -0.71 -6.15 -2.67
C GLN A 99 0.23 -6.82 -3.66
N LEU A 100 -0.27 -7.18 -4.84
CA LEU A 100 0.53 -7.76 -5.92
C LEU A 100 1.28 -6.67 -6.68
N TRP A 101 2.59 -6.85 -6.81
CA TRP A 101 3.45 -5.83 -7.37
C TRP A 101 4.48 -6.36 -8.36
N MET A 102 4.69 -5.57 -9.41
CA MET A 102 5.80 -5.71 -10.35
C MET A 102 6.38 -4.34 -10.67
N PRO A 103 7.72 -4.23 -10.81
CA PRO A 103 8.33 -2.99 -11.26
C PRO A 103 7.89 -2.63 -12.67
N GLY A 104 8.02 -1.36 -13.02
CA GLY A 104 7.74 -0.87 -14.37
C GLY A 104 8.98 -0.86 -15.27
N HIS A 105 9.98 -1.70 -15.01
CA HIS A 105 11.18 -1.85 -15.85
C HIS A 105 11.38 -3.32 -16.24
N LEU A 106 11.97 -3.55 -17.41
CA LEU A 106 12.35 -4.89 -17.83
C LEU A 106 13.54 -5.41 -17.01
N PRO A 107 13.63 -6.74 -16.82
CA PRO A 107 14.85 -7.34 -16.31
C PRO A 107 16.03 -6.96 -17.23
N TYR A 108 17.13 -6.60 -16.63
CA TYR A 108 18.35 -6.29 -17.37
C TYR A 108 19.55 -6.98 -16.73
N THR A 109 20.48 -7.41 -17.58
CA THR A 109 21.83 -7.77 -17.17
C THR A 109 22.67 -6.50 -17.02
N GLN A 110 23.84 -6.60 -16.38
CA GLN A 110 24.78 -5.48 -16.31
C GLN A 110 25.25 -5.05 -17.72
N ALA A 111 25.31 -5.97 -18.67
CA ALA A 111 25.63 -5.68 -20.07
C ALA A 111 24.52 -4.82 -20.72
N ASP A 112 23.24 -5.22 -20.56
CA ASP A 112 22.10 -4.48 -21.08
C ASP A 112 22.02 -3.05 -20.52
N TYR A 113 22.40 -2.87 -19.25
CA TYR A 113 22.47 -1.57 -18.60
C TYR A 113 23.51 -0.66 -19.27
N ILE A 114 24.68 -1.20 -19.59
CA ILE A 114 25.77 -0.46 -20.25
C ILE A 114 25.39 -0.09 -21.69
N GLU A 115 24.79 -1.01 -22.43
CA GLU A 115 24.40 -0.80 -23.83
C GLU A 115 23.24 0.19 -24.01
N THR A 116 22.30 0.23 -23.05
CA THR A 116 21.08 1.04 -23.15
C THR A 116 21.12 2.37 -22.39
N ASN A 117 22.26 2.72 -21.80
CA ASN A 117 22.40 3.88 -20.92
C ASN A 117 21.43 3.89 -19.72
N GLY A 118 21.04 2.73 -19.25
CA GLY A 118 20.20 2.56 -18.07
C GLY A 118 19.06 1.54 -18.24
N PRO A 119 18.35 1.21 -17.16
CA PRO A 119 17.26 0.27 -17.21
C PRO A 119 16.11 0.82 -18.07
N LYS A 120 15.43 -0.07 -18.81
CA LYS A 120 14.21 0.26 -19.55
C LYS A 120 13.08 0.49 -18.56
N LEU A 121 12.98 1.70 -18.03
CA LEU A 121 12.04 2.07 -16.96
C LEU A 121 10.57 2.02 -17.39
N VAL A 122 10.29 2.04 -18.71
CA VAL A 122 8.94 2.00 -19.26
C VAL A 122 8.76 0.67 -19.98
N ALA A 123 8.62 -0.40 -19.20
CA ALA A 123 8.57 -1.78 -19.67
C ALA A 123 7.46 -2.03 -20.69
N VAL A 124 6.29 -1.39 -20.50
CA VAL A 124 5.11 -1.59 -21.35
C VAL A 124 5.43 -1.48 -22.85
N ASN A 125 6.32 -0.56 -23.26
CA ASN A 125 6.64 -0.33 -24.67
C ASN A 125 7.57 -1.39 -25.29
N TYR A 126 8.16 -2.25 -24.48
CA TYR A 126 9.14 -3.25 -24.92
C TYR A 126 8.64 -4.69 -24.73
N MET A 127 7.52 -4.89 -24.05
CA MET A 127 6.96 -6.24 -23.84
C MET A 127 6.36 -6.79 -25.13
N SER A 128 6.77 -8.01 -25.50
CA SER A 128 6.04 -8.79 -26.52
C SER A 128 4.70 -9.27 -25.97
N ARG A 129 3.82 -9.78 -26.84
CA ARG A 129 2.54 -10.37 -26.40
C ARG A 129 2.74 -11.58 -25.51
N GLU A 130 3.74 -12.39 -25.83
CA GLU A 130 4.13 -13.57 -25.03
C GLU A 130 4.58 -13.15 -23.63
N MET A 131 5.39 -12.09 -23.51
CA MET A 131 5.81 -11.54 -22.21
C MET A 131 4.61 -11.00 -21.41
N ILE A 132 3.65 -10.36 -22.08
CA ILE A 132 2.41 -9.89 -21.44
C ILE A 132 1.64 -11.08 -20.87
N GLN A 133 1.41 -12.11 -21.68
CA GLN A 133 0.67 -13.32 -21.28
C GLN A 133 1.38 -14.07 -20.14
N GLU A 134 2.71 -14.21 -20.23
CA GLU A 134 3.52 -14.79 -19.16
C GLU A 134 3.36 -14.01 -17.86
N MET A 135 3.44 -12.68 -17.92
CA MET A 135 3.30 -11.82 -16.74
C MET A 135 1.89 -11.90 -16.15
N GLN A 136 0.87 -11.92 -16.98
CA GLN A 136 -0.51 -12.12 -16.54
C GLN A 136 -0.66 -13.43 -15.78
N GLN A 137 -0.06 -14.55 -16.29
CA GLN A 137 -0.10 -15.83 -15.59
C GLN A 137 0.59 -15.76 -14.23
N LYS A 138 1.76 -15.10 -14.14
CA LYS A 138 2.48 -14.93 -12.87
C LYS A 138 1.66 -14.17 -11.82
N TYR A 139 0.91 -13.16 -12.20
CA TYR A 139 -0.01 -12.46 -11.30
C TYR A 139 -1.11 -13.38 -10.77
N VAL A 140 -1.70 -14.20 -11.63
CA VAL A 140 -2.74 -15.18 -11.25
C VAL A 140 -2.16 -16.23 -10.30
N ASP A 141 -0.98 -16.76 -10.60
CA ASP A 141 -0.30 -17.75 -9.75
C ASP A 141 0.04 -17.17 -8.37
N ALA A 142 0.47 -15.90 -8.32
CA ALA A 142 0.72 -15.18 -7.07
C ALA A 142 -0.57 -15.00 -6.25
N ALA A 143 -1.68 -14.63 -6.89
CA ALA A 143 -2.98 -14.51 -6.23
C ALA A 143 -3.46 -15.85 -5.65
N ILE A 144 -3.28 -16.97 -6.37
CA ILE A 144 -3.59 -18.32 -5.89
C ILE A 144 -2.77 -18.66 -4.62
N ARG A 145 -1.49 -18.27 -4.57
CA ARG A 145 -0.65 -18.46 -3.38
C ARG A 145 -1.13 -17.62 -2.19
N CYS A 146 -1.55 -16.37 -2.44
CA CYS A 146 -2.15 -15.54 -1.41
C CYS A 146 -3.45 -16.16 -0.87
N ALA A 147 -4.32 -16.67 -1.76
CA ALA A 147 -5.54 -17.36 -1.38
C ALA A 147 -5.25 -18.62 -0.54
N LYS A 148 -4.27 -19.45 -0.95
CA LYS A 148 -3.81 -20.61 -0.16
C LYS A 148 -3.27 -20.21 1.22
N ALA A 149 -2.69 -19.02 1.36
CA ALA A 149 -2.21 -18.49 2.64
C ALA A 149 -3.36 -17.97 3.54
N GLY A 150 -4.57 -17.76 3.00
CA GLY A 150 -5.75 -17.34 3.73
C GLY A 150 -6.02 -15.82 3.72
N THR A 151 -5.53 -15.10 2.71
CA THR A 151 -5.82 -13.66 2.57
C THR A 151 -7.30 -13.39 2.36
N ASP A 152 -7.83 -12.28 2.89
CA ASP A 152 -9.20 -11.82 2.65
C ASP A 152 -9.34 -11.09 1.32
N ALA A 153 -8.28 -10.39 0.87
CA ALA A 153 -8.30 -9.65 -0.37
C ALA A 153 -6.96 -9.67 -1.11
N ILE A 154 -7.02 -9.42 -2.43
CA ILE A 154 -5.90 -9.10 -3.30
C ILE A 154 -6.00 -7.62 -3.65
N GLU A 155 -4.96 -6.82 -3.36
CA GLU A 155 -4.88 -5.45 -3.85
C GLU A 155 -4.15 -5.40 -5.19
N TRP A 156 -4.88 -5.07 -6.25
CA TRP A 156 -4.32 -4.79 -7.57
C TRP A 156 -3.60 -3.44 -7.56
N HIS A 157 -2.29 -3.47 -7.76
CA HIS A 157 -1.47 -2.26 -7.65
C HIS A 157 -1.30 -1.54 -8.98
N MET A 158 -2.27 -0.71 -9.37
CA MET A 158 -2.26 0.14 -10.57
C MET A 158 -1.95 1.59 -10.20
N ALA A 159 -0.76 1.81 -9.58
CA ALA A 159 -0.33 3.13 -9.12
C ALA A 159 1.21 3.24 -9.12
N HIS A 160 1.74 4.43 -8.90
CA HIS A 160 3.14 4.75 -8.62
C HIS A 160 4.11 4.49 -9.77
N ASN A 161 3.62 4.51 -11.02
CA ASN A 161 4.35 4.25 -12.27
C ASN A 161 4.88 2.80 -12.39
N TYR A 162 4.27 1.86 -11.65
CA TYR A 162 4.55 0.44 -11.77
C TYR A 162 3.85 -0.19 -12.97
N LEU A 163 4.15 -1.44 -13.28
CA LEU A 163 3.77 -2.07 -14.54
C LEU A 163 2.28 -1.94 -14.90
N PRO A 164 1.30 -2.20 -13.99
CA PRO A 164 -0.11 -2.04 -14.35
C PRO A 164 -0.50 -0.60 -14.67
N GLU A 165 0.07 0.39 -13.96
CA GLU A 165 -0.19 1.79 -14.27
C GLU A 165 0.47 2.20 -15.59
N GLN A 166 1.64 1.67 -15.93
CA GLN A 166 2.27 1.94 -17.22
C GLN A 166 1.40 1.50 -18.40
N PHE A 167 0.66 0.39 -18.29
CA PHE A 167 -0.33 0.01 -19.29
C PHE A 167 -1.49 1.00 -19.36
N TYR A 168 -1.96 1.47 -18.21
CA TYR A 168 -3.10 2.39 -18.11
C TYR A 168 -2.77 3.80 -18.60
N SER A 169 -1.58 4.32 -18.28
CA SER A 169 -1.25 5.74 -18.53
C SER A 169 -0.81 6.01 -19.96
N PRO A 170 -1.51 6.88 -20.71
CA PRO A 170 -1.07 7.32 -22.04
C PRO A 170 0.29 8.05 -22.03
N TYR A 171 0.71 8.56 -20.89
CA TYR A 171 2.03 9.17 -20.73
C TYR A 171 3.16 8.14 -20.87
N PHE A 172 2.93 6.90 -20.39
CA PHE A 172 3.92 5.82 -20.45
C PHE A 172 3.70 4.87 -21.64
N ASN A 173 2.46 4.58 -21.98
CA ASN A 173 2.09 3.54 -22.93
C ASN A 173 1.94 4.10 -24.35
N HIS A 174 2.96 3.90 -25.16
CA HIS A 174 2.99 4.30 -26.57
C HIS A 174 2.76 3.10 -27.52
N ARG A 175 2.23 2.01 -27.03
CA ARG A 175 1.89 0.84 -27.87
C ARG A 175 0.76 1.18 -28.84
N THR A 176 0.76 0.49 -29.97
CA THR A 176 -0.27 0.65 -31.04
C THR A 176 -1.15 -0.58 -31.21
N ASP A 177 -0.92 -1.63 -30.41
CA ASP A 177 -1.72 -2.85 -30.38
C ASP A 177 -2.89 -2.75 -29.39
N GLU A 178 -3.59 -3.85 -29.14
CA GLU A 178 -4.75 -3.94 -28.25
C GLU A 178 -4.44 -3.66 -26.76
N TYR A 179 -3.17 -3.60 -26.37
CA TYR A 179 -2.71 -3.20 -25.04
C TYR A 179 -2.23 -1.74 -24.99
N GLY A 180 -2.39 -0.99 -26.08
CA GLY A 180 -1.97 0.41 -26.15
C GLY A 180 -2.97 1.37 -25.53
N ALA A 181 -2.51 2.58 -25.17
CA ALA A 181 -3.32 3.59 -24.52
C ALA A 181 -4.00 4.55 -25.50
N GLN A 182 -4.55 4.03 -26.62
CA GLN A 182 -5.32 4.84 -27.57
C GLN A 182 -6.74 5.17 -27.07
N ASN A 183 -7.26 4.33 -26.18
CA ASN A 183 -8.52 4.50 -25.47
C ASN A 183 -8.44 3.77 -24.11
N VAL A 184 -9.39 4.06 -23.23
CA VAL A 184 -9.39 3.52 -21.87
C VAL A 184 -9.57 2.00 -21.84
N ASP A 185 -10.35 1.42 -22.73
CA ASP A 185 -10.58 -0.03 -22.76
C ASP A 185 -9.30 -0.80 -23.08
N ASN A 186 -8.55 -0.34 -24.07
CA ASN A 186 -7.25 -0.93 -24.40
C ASN A 186 -6.22 -0.72 -23.28
N ALA A 187 -6.17 0.47 -22.71
CA ALA A 187 -5.27 0.81 -21.60
C ALA A 187 -5.54 -0.05 -20.35
N MET A 188 -6.78 -0.38 -20.10
CA MET A 188 -7.20 -1.20 -18.97
C MET A 188 -7.10 -2.71 -19.22
N ARG A 189 -7.00 -3.16 -20.48
CA ARG A 189 -7.04 -4.57 -20.89
C ARG A 189 -6.11 -5.46 -20.08
N PHE A 190 -4.84 -5.06 -19.92
CA PHE A 190 -3.88 -5.82 -19.13
C PHE A 190 -4.36 -6.10 -17.72
N SER A 191 -4.88 -5.08 -17.04
CA SER A 191 -5.40 -5.17 -15.67
C SER A 191 -6.67 -5.99 -15.60
N LEU A 192 -7.62 -5.75 -16.50
CA LEU A 192 -8.95 -6.40 -16.47
C LEU A 192 -8.85 -7.90 -16.76
N GLU A 193 -8.04 -8.30 -17.73
CA GLU A 193 -7.79 -9.73 -18.05
C GLU A 193 -7.18 -10.48 -16.83
N ILE A 194 -6.30 -9.83 -16.06
CA ILE A 194 -5.74 -10.43 -14.84
C ILE A 194 -6.79 -10.51 -13.74
N ILE A 195 -7.55 -9.43 -13.51
CA ILE A 195 -8.59 -9.37 -12.48
C ILE A 195 -9.64 -10.46 -12.72
N ASP A 196 -10.13 -10.61 -13.95
CA ASP A 196 -11.10 -11.66 -14.30
C ASP A 196 -10.57 -13.07 -14.01
N ARG A 197 -9.30 -13.30 -14.34
CA ARG A 197 -8.64 -14.59 -14.09
C ARG A 197 -8.43 -14.84 -12.59
N ILE A 198 -8.06 -13.82 -11.81
CA ILE A 198 -7.93 -13.92 -10.36
C ILE A 198 -9.30 -14.24 -9.74
N ARG A 199 -10.35 -13.51 -10.09
CA ARG A 199 -11.70 -13.76 -9.58
C ARG A 199 -12.21 -15.16 -9.88
N LYS A 200 -11.90 -15.68 -11.08
CA LYS A 200 -12.24 -17.05 -11.45
C LYS A 200 -11.44 -18.10 -10.67
N ALA A 201 -10.15 -17.83 -10.41
CA ALA A 201 -9.27 -18.76 -9.71
C ALA A 201 -9.44 -18.72 -8.17
N CYS A 202 -9.85 -17.58 -7.62
CA CYS A 202 -9.96 -17.31 -6.18
C CYS A 202 -11.33 -16.68 -5.86
N PRO A 203 -12.46 -17.38 -6.04
CA PRO A 203 -13.80 -16.80 -5.95
C PRO A 203 -14.16 -16.30 -4.54
N ASP A 204 -13.52 -16.83 -3.50
CA ASP A 204 -13.77 -16.48 -2.10
C ASP A 204 -12.90 -15.32 -1.61
N VAL A 205 -11.98 -14.79 -2.44
CA VAL A 205 -11.09 -13.70 -2.11
C VAL A 205 -11.55 -12.42 -2.81
N GLU A 206 -11.68 -11.33 -2.07
CA GLU A 206 -12.04 -10.05 -2.66
C GLU A 206 -10.90 -9.49 -3.52
N VAL A 207 -11.24 -8.79 -4.61
CA VAL A 207 -10.27 -8.01 -5.38
C VAL A 207 -10.54 -6.54 -5.08
N VAL A 208 -9.53 -5.88 -4.51
CA VAL A 208 -9.51 -4.44 -4.29
C VAL A 208 -8.44 -3.81 -5.18
N ALA A 209 -8.51 -2.54 -5.46
CA ALA A 209 -7.54 -1.88 -6.33
C ALA A 209 -6.94 -0.64 -5.68
N LYS A 210 -5.70 -0.34 -6.01
CA LYS A 210 -5.07 0.95 -5.77
C LYS A 210 -4.73 1.57 -7.11
N MET A 211 -5.27 2.77 -7.39
CA MET A 211 -5.01 3.52 -8.61
C MET A 211 -4.55 4.94 -8.32
N ASN A 212 -3.81 5.54 -9.22
CA ASN A 212 -3.49 6.96 -9.16
C ASN A 212 -4.64 7.82 -9.68
N GLY A 213 -4.99 8.86 -8.93
CA GLY A 213 -5.82 9.96 -9.41
C GLY A 213 -5.04 10.96 -10.27
N THR A 214 -3.73 11.02 -10.06
CA THR A 214 -2.77 11.76 -10.87
C THR A 214 -1.41 11.07 -10.80
N ASP A 215 -0.68 11.02 -11.88
CA ASP A 215 0.72 10.57 -11.92
C ASP A 215 1.72 11.71 -11.69
N CYS A 216 1.22 12.95 -11.45
CA CYS A 216 2.02 14.15 -11.22
C CYS A 216 3.00 14.47 -12.36
N HIS A 217 2.65 14.12 -13.59
CA HIS A 217 3.35 14.53 -14.81
C HIS A 217 2.63 15.70 -15.48
N ASP A 218 3.34 16.41 -16.37
CA ASP A 218 2.81 17.56 -17.14
C ASP A 218 1.80 17.12 -18.19
N GLY A 219 0.78 16.41 -17.82
CA GLY A 219 -0.28 15.94 -18.69
C GLY A 219 -1.35 15.29 -17.85
N GLU A 220 -2.55 15.76 -17.95
CA GLU A 220 -3.72 15.24 -17.26
C GLU A 220 -4.20 13.90 -17.85
N ALA A 221 -3.29 13.14 -18.49
CA ALA A 221 -3.64 11.95 -19.21
C ALA A 221 -4.35 10.90 -18.35
N SER A 222 -3.89 10.70 -17.11
CA SER A 222 -4.55 9.80 -16.16
C SER A 222 -5.90 10.35 -15.67
N MET A 223 -6.05 11.67 -15.55
CA MET A 223 -7.29 12.33 -15.13
C MET A 223 -8.43 12.18 -16.13
N ALA A 224 -8.13 12.23 -17.44
CA ALA A 224 -9.13 12.13 -18.49
C ALA A 224 -9.92 10.81 -18.45
N TRP A 225 -9.31 9.75 -17.92
CA TRP A 225 -9.91 8.41 -17.88
C TRP A 225 -10.24 7.91 -16.49
N LEU A 226 -9.96 8.71 -15.46
CA LEU A 226 -10.02 8.26 -14.05
C LEU A 226 -11.36 7.62 -13.69
N GLY A 227 -12.48 8.30 -14.00
CA GLY A 227 -13.82 7.77 -13.73
C GLY A 227 -14.16 6.55 -14.57
N SER A 228 -13.80 6.56 -15.87
CA SER A 228 -14.05 5.43 -16.78
C SER A 228 -13.26 4.18 -16.36
N ALA A 229 -11.99 4.35 -16.00
CA ALA A 229 -11.16 3.26 -15.52
C ALA A 229 -11.69 2.67 -14.20
N ALA A 230 -12.15 3.52 -13.28
CA ALA A 230 -12.77 3.07 -12.03
C ALA A 230 -14.05 2.27 -12.30
N SER A 231 -14.91 2.74 -13.24
CA SER A 231 -16.12 2.02 -13.65
C SER A 231 -15.80 0.66 -14.29
N LEU A 232 -14.75 0.55 -15.09
CA LEU A 232 -14.29 -0.72 -15.64
C LEU A 232 -13.81 -1.69 -14.53
N LEU A 233 -13.07 -1.19 -13.57
CA LEU A 233 -12.64 -2.00 -12.40
C LEU A 233 -13.87 -2.54 -11.64
N GLU A 234 -14.87 -1.71 -11.37
CA GLU A 234 -16.13 -2.14 -10.74
C GLU A 234 -16.86 -3.20 -11.56
N GLN A 235 -17.03 -3.00 -12.87
CA GLN A 235 -17.69 -3.94 -13.78
C GLN A 235 -17.00 -5.30 -13.82
N HIS A 236 -15.68 -5.34 -13.64
CA HIS A 236 -14.87 -6.57 -13.54
C HIS A 236 -14.76 -7.08 -12.09
N GLY A 237 -15.56 -6.52 -11.16
CA GLY A 237 -15.77 -7.03 -9.82
C GLY A 237 -14.71 -6.66 -8.81
N VAL A 238 -14.04 -5.54 -8.98
CA VAL A 238 -13.32 -4.88 -7.89
C VAL A 238 -14.32 -4.37 -6.88
N SER A 239 -14.07 -4.60 -5.59
CA SER A 239 -15.00 -4.31 -4.49
C SER A 239 -14.63 -3.07 -3.65
N LEU A 240 -13.42 -2.51 -3.83
CA LEU A 240 -12.97 -1.25 -3.22
C LEU A 240 -11.82 -0.67 -4.05
N ILE A 241 -11.80 0.66 -4.19
CA ILE A 241 -10.68 1.36 -4.84
C ILE A 241 -10.04 2.33 -3.84
N THR A 242 -8.73 2.20 -3.63
CA THR A 242 -7.90 3.19 -2.94
C THR A 242 -7.32 4.17 -3.95
N VAL A 243 -7.65 5.45 -3.82
CA VAL A 243 -7.16 6.48 -4.74
C VAL A 243 -5.91 7.15 -4.17
N ASN A 244 -4.82 7.07 -4.91
CA ASN A 244 -3.51 7.64 -4.56
C ASN A 244 -3.08 8.68 -5.61
N GLY A 245 -1.80 8.99 -5.71
CA GLY A 245 -1.24 9.88 -6.73
C GLY A 245 0.28 9.96 -6.64
N GLY A 246 0.87 10.30 -7.78
CA GLY A 246 2.30 10.35 -7.99
C GLY A 246 2.97 8.98 -8.04
N GLY A 247 4.20 8.93 -8.49
CA GLY A 247 4.94 7.69 -8.68
C GLY A 247 6.44 7.86 -8.55
N VAL A 248 7.16 6.76 -8.72
CA VAL A 248 8.63 6.71 -8.59
C VAL A 248 9.34 7.53 -9.69
N MET A 249 8.67 7.78 -10.81
CA MET A 249 9.19 8.58 -11.92
C MET A 249 8.63 10.01 -11.94
N SER A 250 7.77 10.38 -11.00
CA SER A 250 7.22 11.73 -10.90
C SER A 250 8.27 12.74 -10.46
N ARG A 251 8.35 13.90 -11.11
CA ARG A 251 9.24 15.01 -10.71
C ARG A 251 8.90 15.56 -9.33
N LEU A 252 7.63 15.49 -8.97
CA LEU A 252 7.14 15.82 -7.64
C LEU A 252 6.92 14.50 -6.91
N THR A 253 7.50 14.32 -5.74
CA THR A 253 7.43 13.10 -4.94
C THR A 253 6.03 12.82 -4.36
N GLY A 254 4.98 13.05 -5.18
CA GLY A 254 3.58 12.94 -4.79
C GLY A 254 3.16 11.60 -4.21
N MET A 255 3.87 10.51 -4.55
CA MET A 255 3.64 9.20 -3.94
C MET A 255 3.78 9.25 -2.41
N SER A 256 4.82 9.95 -1.93
CA SER A 256 5.15 10.08 -0.50
C SER A 256 5.39 11.54 -0.16
N ALA A 257 4.31 12.31 -0.05
CA ALA A 257 4.36 13.74 0.20
C ALA A 257 5.10 14.07 1.50
N ASP A 258 6.03 15.01 1.43
CA ASP A 258 6.72 15.61 2.58
C ASP A 258 5.83 16.65 3.30
N GLY A 259 6.40 17.41 4.21
CA GLY A 259 5.68 18.43 4.98
C GLY A 259 5.16 19.62 4.18
N ASN A 260 5.53 19.76 2.91
CA ASN A 260 5.08 20.87 2.04
C ASN A 260 3.71 20.58 1.41
N TRP A 261 3.18 19.36 1.52
CA TRP A 261 1.87 18.99 0.99
C TRP A 261 0.81 19.12 2.07
N GLU A 262 -0.31 19.72 1.70
CA GLU A 262 -1.47 19.82 2.57
C GLU A 262 -2.06 18.47 2.91
N GLU A 263 -2.68 18.37 4.10
CA GLU A 263 -3.43 17.18 4.49
C GLU A 263 -4.60 16.97 3.53
N GLY A 264 -4.73 15.74 3.03
CA GLY A 264 -5.84 15.39 2.15
C GLY A 264 -5.71 15.88 0.70
N TRP A 265 -4.55 16.33 0.25
CA TRP A 265 -4.35 16.85 -1.11
C TRP A 265 -4.79 15.88 -2.23
N LYS A 266 -4.91 14.58 -1.94
CA LYS A 266 -5.41 13.58 -2.89
C LYS A 266 -6.92 13.33 -2.79
N VAL A 267 -7.62 13.90 -1.82
CA VAL A 267 -9.06 13.71 -1.62
C VAL A 267 -9.90 14.14 -2.83
N PRO A 268 -9.58 15.23 -3.55
CA PRO A 268 -10.35 15.60 -4.75
C PRO A 268 -10.36 14.51 -5.84
N TYR A 269 -9.29 13.75 -5.99
CA TYR A 269 -9.24 12.62 -6.93
C TYR A 269 -10.11 11.44 -6.46
N ALA A 270 -10.13 11.18 -5.15
CA ALA A 270 -11.00 10.17 -4.57
C ALA A 270 -12.49 10.54 -4.77
N GLU A 271 -12.84 11.81 -4.67
CA GLU A 271 -14.19 12.32 -4.92
C GLU A 271 -14.62 12.12 -6.38
N VAL A 272 -13.73 12.35 -7.35
CA VAL A 272 -14.01 12.07 -8.77
C VAL A 272 -14.31 10.58 -8.98
N VAL A 273 -13.50 9.69 -8.40
CA VAL A 273 -13.72 8.23 -8.49
C VAL A 273 -15.01 7.84 -7.78
N LYS A 274 -15.26 8.38 -6.58
CA LYS A 274 -16.50 8.14 -5.81
C LYS A 274 -17.76 8.47 -6.59
N ASN A 275 -17.73 9.54 -7.37
CA ASN A 275 -18.87 9.95 -8.20
C ASN A 275 -19.04 9.10 -9.47
N SER A 276 -18.11 8.21 -9.79
CA SER A 276 -18.11 7.39 -10.99
C SER A 276 -18.50 5.93 -10.76
N VAL A 277 -18.54 5.48 -9.49
CA VAL A 277 -18.78 4.07 -9.11
C VAL A 277 -19.69 3.97 -7.89
N SER A 278 -20.25 2.78 -7.66
CA SER A 278 -21.10 2.48 -6.50
C SER A 278 -20.34 1.79 -5.35
N ILE A 279 -19.18 1.19 -5.64
CA ILE A 279 -18.35 0.52 -4.65
C ILE A 279 -17.66 1.52 -3.70
N PRO A 280 -17.25 1.09 -2.50
CA PRO A 280 -16.52 1.91 -1.56
C PRO A 280 -15.21 2.46 -2.12
N ILE A 281 -14.92 3.73 -1.79
CA ILE A 281 -13.68 4.41 -2.16
C ILE A 281 -12.91 4.80 -0.91
N ALA A 282 -11.61 4.47 -0.89
CA ALA A 282 -10.69 4.90 0.15
C ALA A 282 -9.79 6.05 -0.34
N ALA A 283 -9.79 7.17 0.39
CA ALA A 283 -8.89 8.28 0.13
C ALA A 283 -7.57 8.11 0.88
N CYS A 284 -6.47 8.58 0.29
CA CYS A 284 -5.19 8.73 0.98
C CYS A 284 -4.61 10.14 0.73
N GLY A 285 -3.43 10.43 1.26
CA GLY A 285 -2.75 11.71 1.02
C GLY A 285 -2.47 12.51 2.27
N SER A 286 -1.46 12.10 3.03
CA SER A 286 -1.01 12.78 4.26
C SER A 286 -2.08 12.94 5.35
N LEU A 287 -3.13 12.14 5.32
CA LEU A 287 -4.22 12.13 6.31
C LEU A 287 -3.68 11.72 7.69
N ARG A 288 -4.05 12.47 8.74
CA ARG A 288 -3.56 12.27 10.10
C ARG A 288 -4.52 12.74 11.21
N HIS A 289 -5.27 13.82 10.99
CA HIS A 289 -6.15 14.37 12.03
C HIS A 289 -7.54 13.73 11.99
N PRO A 290 -8.03 13.14 13.10
CA PRO A 290 -9.32 12.45 13.15
C PRO A 290 -10.51 13.32 12.71
N ASP A 291 -10.53 14.62 13.08
CA ASP A 291 -11.61 15.53 12.71
C ASP A 291 -11.69 15.74 11.21
N TYR A 292 -10.56 15.96 10.56
CA TYR A 292 -10.50 16.11 9.11
C TYR A 292 -10.90 14.81 8.38
N ILE A 293 -10.37 13.68 8.84
CA ILE A 293 -10.71 12.36 8.28
C ILE A 293 -12.22 12.10 8.40
N ASP A 294 -12.79 12.35 9.58
CA ASP A 294 -14.21 12.14 9.82
C ASP A 294 -15.08 13.09 8.95
N SER A 295 -14.63 14.33 8.73
CA SER A 295 -15.33 15.30 7.89
C SER A 295 -15.42 14.85 6.43
N ILE A 296 -14.32 14.41 5.82
CA ILE A 296 -14.31 13.98 4.41
C ILE A 296 -15.15 12.71 4.17
N ILE A 297 -15.27 11.83 5.18
CA ILE A 297 -16.15 10.67 5.10
C ILE A 297 -17.63 11.12 5.26
N ARG A 298 -17.95 11.97 6.21
CA ARG A 298 -19.31 12.51 6.40
C ARG A 298 -19.82 13.31 5.21
N ASP A 299 -18.93 14.08 4.60
CA ASP A 299 -19.25 14.90 3.43
C ASP A 299 -19.38 14.05 2.15
N GLY A 300 -19.18 12.72 2.23
CA GLY A 300 -19.33 11.79 1.10
C GLY A 300 -18.20 11.86 0.08
N LYS A 301 -17.06 12.48 0.39
CA LYS A 301 -15.90 12.55 -0.50
C LYS A 301 -15.20 11.21 -0.67
N CYS A 302 -15.30 10.35 0.34
CA CYS A 302 -14.85 8.95 0.33
C CYS A 302 -15.63 8.13 1.35
N ASP A 303 -15.48 6.80 1.32
CA ASP A 303 -16.12 5.88 2.28
C ASP A 303 -15.17 5.40 3.36
N ALA A 304 -13.87 5.42 3.08
CA ALA A 304 -12.79 4.97 3.96
C ALA A 304 -11.53 5.82 3.73
N VAL A 305 -10.54 5.64 4.59
CA VAL A 305 -9.22 6.25 4.44
C VAL A 305 -8.11 5.21 4.50
N ALA A 306 -7.11 5.37 3.64
CA ALA A 306 -5.93 4.54 3.62
C ALA A 306 -4.74 5.32 4.21
N LEU A 307 -4.40 5.00 5.46
CA LEU A 307 -3.35 5.65 6.22
C LEU A 307 -2.05 4.84 6.14
N GLY A 308 -0.95 5.49 5.81
CA GLY A 308 0.37 4.84 5.79
C GLY A 308 1.22 5.31 6.98
N ARG A 309 1.93 6.42 6.79
CA ARG A 309 2.87 6.97 7.77
C ARG A 309 2.23 7.34 9.10
N GLN A 310 0.94 7.70 9.12
CA GLN A 310 0.20 7.96 10.36
C GLN A 310 0.12 6.70 11.23
N LEU A 311 -0.23 5.55 10.68
CA LEU A 311 -0.28 4.29 11.43
C LEU A 311 1.12 3.74 11.79
N PHE A 312 2.17 4.20 11.12
CA PHE A 312 3.53 3.92 11.53
C PHE A 312 3.98 4.79 12.72
N ALA A 313 3.54 6.05 12.74
CA ALA A 313 3.78 6.95 13.87
C ALA A 313 2.92 6.60 15.09
N GLU A 314 1.68 6.20 14.88
CA GLU A 314 0.70 5.84 15.91
C GLU A 314 -0.07 4.57 15.52
N PRO A 315 0.46 3.38 15.85
CA PRO A 315 -0.24 2.12 15.57
C PRO A 315 -1.61 2.01 16.26
N GLU A 316 -1.78 2.63 17.44
CA GLU A 316 -3.01 2.61 18.24
C GLU A 316 -4.02 3.70 17.84
N PHE A 317 -3.88 4.29 16.65
CA PHE A 317 -4.72 5.39 16.18
C PHE A 317 -6.22 5.10 16.32
N CYS A 318 -6.69 3.97 15.84
CA CYS A 318 -8.12 3.64 15.90
C CYS A 318 -8.60 3.34 17.33
N SER A 319 -7.80 2.60 18.11
CA SER A 319 -8.18 2.24 19.49
C SER A 319 -8.20 3.45 20.42
N LYS A 320 -7.25 4.37 20.31
CA LYS A 320 -7.24 5.63 21.08
C LYS A 320 -8.45 6.49 20.76
N ILE A 321 -8.81 6.65 19.48
CA ILE A 321 -10.01 7.38 19.07
C ILE A 321 -11.27 6.71 19.64
N ALA A 322 -11.37 5.40 19.56
CA ALA A 322 -12.53 4.67 20.10
C ALA A 322 -12.66 4.77 21.60
N GLN A 323 -11.56 4.95 22.31
CA GLN A 323 -11.50 5.12 23.78
C GLN A 323 -11.60 6.59 24.23
N GLY A 324 -11.70 7.56 23.32
CA GLY A 324 -11.71 8.99 23.64
C GLY A 324 -10.37 9.55 24.12
N ARG A 325 -9.27 8.89 23.78
CA ARG A 325 -7.87 9.24 24.13
C ARG A 325 -7.17 9.96 22.97
N GLU A 326 -7.87 10.83 22.28
CA GLU A 326 -7.36 11.52 21.09
C GLU A 326 -6.24 12.51 21.42
N ASP A 327 -6.18 13.03 22.62
CA ASP A 327 -5.12 13.88 23.16
C ASP A 327 -3.77 13.16 23.29
N GLU A 328 -3.77 11.82 23.30
CA GLU A 328 -2.56 10.99 23.33
C GLU A 328 -2.05 10.62 21.92
N LEU A 329 -2.73 11.05 20.85
CA LEU A 329 -2.33 10.68 19.49
C LEU A 329 -1.01 11.35 19.09
N LYS A 330 -0.09 10.52 18.60
CA LYS A 330 1.14 10.98 17.95
C LYS A 330 0.90 11.14 16.45
N TYR A 331 1.09 12.35 15.93
CA TYR A 331 0.86 12.63 14.52
C TYR A 331 2.15 12.49 13.71
N CYS A 332 2.03 11.94 12.50
CA CYS A 332 3.12 11.89 11.54
C CYS A 332 3.53 13.32 11.12
N VAL A 333 4.78 13.69 11.35
CA VAL A 333 5.33 15.01 10.99
C VAL A 333 5.86 15.07 9.55
N SER A 334 5.61 14.06 8.73
CA SER A 334 6.02 13.99 7.32
C SER A 334 7.53 14.22 7.07
N CYS A 335 8.37 13.86 8.04
CA CYS A 335 9.84 14.03 7.96
C CYS A 335 10.53 13.09 6.96
N MET A 336 9.81 12.15 6.35
CA MET A 336 10.30 11.17 5.38
C MET A 336 11.35 10.18 5.89
N HIS A 337 11.74 10.24 7.16
CA HIS A 337 12.75 9.36 7.75
C HIS A 337 12.46 7.86 7.53
N CYS A 338 11.19 7.46 7.62
CA CYS A 338 10.76 6.07 7.42
C CYS A 338 10.89 5.54 5.97
N LEU A 339 11.20 6.42 5.00
CA LEU A 339 11.34 6.10 3.57
C LEU A 339 12.77 6.25 3.06
N THR A 340 13.66 6.90 3.82
CA THR A 340 15.04 7.13 3.41
C THR A 340 15.89 5.88 3.65
N LYS A 341 16.25 5.17 2.56
CA LYS A 341 17.42 4.31 2.53
C LYS A 341 18.64 5.22 2.39
N THR A 342 19.41 5.41 3.45
CA THR A 342 20.70 6.08 3.29
C THR A 342 21.77 5.05 2.92
N PRO A 343 22.64 5.31 1.91
CA PRO A 343 23.73 4.40 1.55
C PRO A 343 24.74 4.19 2.70
N PHE A 344 24.71 5.04 3.72
CA PHE A 344 25.71 5.12 4.80
C PHE A 344 25.11 5.03 6.22
N GLY A 345 23.79 4.80 6.35
CA GLY A 345 23.10 4.68 7.64
C GLY A 345 22.61 3.27 7.92
N PRO A 346 22.01 3.01 9.11
CA PRO A 346 21.33 1.77 9.36
C PRO A 346 20.31 1.58 8.25
N GLN A 347 20.39 0.44 7.58
CA GLN A 347 19.71 0.19 6.29
C GLN A 347 18.19 0.29 6.33
N GLN A 348 17.64 0.58 7.49
CA GLN A 348 16.20 0.56 7.71
C GLN A 348 15.81 1.55 8.83
N PRO A 349 15.51 2.80 8.47
CA PRO A 349 15.11 3.80 9.45
C PRO A 349 13.75 3.47 10.07
N GLY A 350 13.63 3.70 11.37
CA GLY A 350 12.39 3.63 12.11
C GLY A 350 11.51 4.87 11.90
N CYS A 351 10.68 5.20 12.87
CA CYS A 351 9.88 6.41 12.89
C CYS A 351 10.44 7.41 13.89
N THR A 352 10.51 8.70 13.53
CA THR A 352 10.93 9.78 14.43
C THR A 352 9.96 9.96 15.59
N MET A 353 8.65 9.70 15.37
CA MET A 353 7.60 9.87 16.39
C MET A 353 7.31 8.59 17.17
N ASN A 354 7.76 7.41 16.68
CA ASN A 354 7.50 6.12 17.30
C ASN A 354 8.81 5.35 17.48
N PRO A 355 9.37 5.33 18.70
CA PRO A 355 10.64 4.65 18.98
C PRO A 355 10.56 3.13 18.75
N ARG A 356 9.36 2.55 18.83
CA ARG A 356 9.13 1.12 18.55
C ARG A 356 9.03 0.81 17.08
N GLY A 357 8.81 1.82 16.21
CA GLY A 357 8.64 1.63 14.76
C GLY A 357 9.79 0.82 14.17
N ARG A 358 9.51 -0.37 13.62
CA ARG A 358 10.41 -1.45 13.18
C ARG A 358 11.13 -2.22 14.30
N ARG A 359 10.77 -2.03 15.54
CA ARG A 359 11.34 -2.74 16.70
C ARG A 359 10.26 -3.45 17.48
N GLU A 360 9.07 -3.59 16.92
CA GLU A 360 7.90 -4.20 17.56
C GLU A 360 8.21 -5.63 18.02
N TYR A 361 9.04 -6.35 17.27
CA TYR A 361 9.45 -7.73 17.55
C TYR A 361 10.43 -7.87 18.74
N CYS A 362 11.12 -6.80 19.11
CA CYS A 362 12.15 -6.84 20.18
C CYS A 362 11.94 -5.78 21.27
N MET A 363 11.04 -4.80 21.06
CA MET A 363 10.68 -3.81 22.08
C MET A 363 9.26 -4.08 22.59
N PRO A 364 9.05 -4.31 23.89
CA PRO A 364 7.73 -4.56 24.46
C PRO A 364 6.83 -3.32 24.29
N ALA A 365 5.51 -3.55 24.16
CA ALA A 365 4.51 -2.48 24.07
C ALA A 365 4.43 -1.68 25.37
N GLN A 366 4.62 -2.36 26.50
CA GLN A 366 4.67 -1.77 27.83
C GLN A 366 5.98 -2.16 28.49
N LEU A 367 6.60 -1.21 29.19
CA LEU A 367 7.75 -1.49 30.01
C LEU A 367 7.31 -2.33 31.21
N ASN A 368 8.04 -3.40 31.53
CA ASN A 368 7.85 -4.11 32.78
C ASN A 368 8.33 -3.23 33.95
N ILE A 369 7.39 -2.61 34.62
CA ILE A 369 7.68 -1.91 35.86
C ILE A 369 7.73 -2.99 36.94
N ASN A 370 8.96 -3.42 37.31
CA ASN A 370 9.19 -4.48 38.28
C ASN A 370 9.00 -4.04 39.75
N GLY A 371 8.65 -2.77 39.98
CA GLY A 371 8.44 -2.23 41.30
C GLY A 371 9.72 -1.83 42.07
N ASP A 372 10.89 -2.10 41.54
CA ASP A 372 12.16 -1.62 42.09
C ASP A 372 12.37 -0.16 41.73
N HIS A 373 11.87 0.73 42.57
CA HIS A 373 12.03 2.17 42.40
C HIS A 373 13.47 2.63 42.65
N LEU A 374 14.38 2.26 41.76
CA LEU A 374 15.75 2.77 41.80
C LEU A 374 15.75 4.25 41.40
N PRO A 375 16.45 5.11 42.15
CA PRO A 375 16.58 6.52 41.76
C PRO A 375 17.37 6.62 40.45
N VAL A 376 16.77 7.27 39.44
CA VAL A 376 17.38 7.53 38.13
C VAL A 376 17.61 9.04 38.00
N ALA A 377 18.83 9.45 37.71
CA ALA A 377 19.15 10.83 37.41
C ALA A 377 19.14 11.05 35.90
N VAL A 378 18.26 11.93 35.41
CA VAL A 378 18.22 12.35 34.02
C VAL A 378 19.02 13.64 33.89
N ILE A 379 20.12 13.59 33.16
CA ILE A 379 21.01 14.75 32.93
C ILE A 379 20.74 15.33 31.56
N GLY A 380 20.04 16.45 31.50
CA GLY A 380 19.70 17.19 30.30
C GLY A 380 18.21 17.20 29.97
N ALA A 381 17.71 18.37 29.56
CA ALA A 381 16.33 18.61 29.15
C ALA A 381 16.18 18.62 27.61
N GLY A 382 16.97 17.83 26.90
CA GLY A 382 16.75 17.55 25.49
C GLY A 382 15.58 16.57 25.28
N PRO A 383 15.14 16.30 24.03
CA PRO A 383 14.00 15.43 23.76
C PRO A 383 14.09 14.06 24.47
N ALA A 384 15.25 13.45 24.53
CA ALA A 384 15.44 12.17 25.21
C ALA A 384 15.30 12.29 26.73
N GLY A 385 15.78 13.38 27.35
CA GLY A 385 15.67 13.60 28.78
C GLY A 385 14.25 14.03 29.23
N LEU A 386 13.48 14.64 28.33
CA LEU A 386 12.08 14.98 28.59
C LEU A 386 11.15 13.78 28.43
N GLU A 387 11.54 12.77 27.64
CA GLU A 387 10.77 11.53 27.44
C GLU A 387 11.06 10.53 28.58
N ALA A 388 12.23 10.57 29.21
CA ALA A 388 12.64 9.69 30.30
C ALA A 388 11.98 10.06 31.64
#